data_7815ff8f51c71d651ec308b7d1996f87
#
_entry.id   7815ff8f51c71d651ec308b7d1996f87
#
_cell.length_a   1.000
_cell.length_b   1.000
_cell.length_c   1.000
_cell.angle_alpha   90.00
_cell.angle_beta   90.00
_cell.angle_gamma   90.00
#
_symmetry.space_group_name_H-M   'P 1'
#
loop_
_entity.id
_entity.type
_entity.pdbx_description
1 polymer ?
#
loop_
_entity_poly.entity_id
_entity_poly.type
_entity_poly.pdbx_seq_one_letter_code
_entity_poly.pdbx_strand_id
1 'polypeptide(L)'
;MEERLTEDLSILGQMCFTDGLAEIYDKTNDEYREIYVKSGTMIIDPDTLHKRNTIAHECFHWTRHRFYYIAASGKERCFEDEMVEEQKAEWSEEDWMEWQANNIAPRILMPRETIGQAMDIVIKRGDMNPFISKGLIPKDGWIVEQIAGMYRVSKQAAEIRLQELGYLT
;
A
#
# COMPACT_ATOMS: atom_id res chain seq x y z
N MET A 1 -8.12 -13.17 -3.53
CA MET A 1 -8.24 -14.23 -2.49
C MET A 1 -7.81 -13.63 -1.18
N GLU A 2 -8.46 -13.97 -0.06
CA GLU A 2 -8.09 -13.50 1.28
C GLU A 2 -7.52 -14.68 2.05
N GLU A 3 -6.21 -14.68 2.25
CA GLU A 3 -5.46 -15.70 3.01
C GLU A 3 -4.34 -15.01 3.78
N ARG A 4 -3.96 -15.54 4.92
CA ARG A 4 -2.81 -15.06 5.67
C ARG A 4 -1.53 -15.58 5.02
N LEU A 5 -0.59 -14.66 4.75
CA LEU A 5 0.66 -15.00 4.07
C LEU A 5 1.76 -15.39 5.06
N THR A 6 1.88 -14.65 6.17
CA THR A 6 2.91 -14.91 7.18
C THR A 6 2.35 -14.85 8.60
N GLU A 7 2.99 -15.54 9.54
CA GLU A 7 2.61 -15.53 10.96
C GLU A 7 2.65 -14.12 11.56
N ASP A 8 3.69 -13.37 11.25
CA ASP A 8 4.03 -12.05 11.82
C ASP A 8 3.45 -10.85 11.06
N LEU A 9 2.67 -11.09 9.99
CA LEU A 9 2.15 -10.04 9.10
C LEU A 9 3.25 -9.25 8.36
N SER A 10 4.43 -9.82 8.16
CA SER A 10 5.49 -9.18 7.37
C SER A 10 5.10 -9.04 5.89
N ILE A 11 4.28 -9.97 5.38
CA ILE A 11 3.74 -9.94 4.01
C ILE A 11 2.24 -9.68 4.06
N LEU A 12 1.80 -8.55 3.50
CA LEU A 12 0.41 -8.11 3.50
C LEU A 12 -0.32 -8.41 2.20
N GLY A 13 0.42 -8.60 1.12
CA GLY A 13 -0.12 -8.92 -0.20
C GLY A 13 0.90 -9.67 -1.05
N GLN A 14 0.39 -10.40 -2.04
CA GLN A 14 1.21 -11.17 -2.96
C GLN A 14 0.50 -11.28 -4.31
N MET A 15 1.21 -10.94 -5.39
CA MET A 15 0.73 -11.15 -6.76
C MET A 15 1.35 -12.41 -7.36
N CYS A 16 0.52 -13.34 -7.80
CA CYS A 16 0.96 -14.57 -8.47
C CYS A 16 1.04 -14.35 -9.98
N PHE A 17 2.25 -14.36 -10.54
CA PHE A 17 2.49 -14.09 -11.97
C PHE A 17 2.36 -15.32 -12.86
N THR A 18 2.48 -16.52 -12.29
CA THR A 18 2.38 -17.81 -12.97
C THR A 18 1.40 -18.72 -12.24
N ASP A 19 0.93 -19.76 -12.91
CA ASP A 19 0.23 -20.86 -12.25
C ASP A 19 1.22 -21.64 -11.38
N GLY A 20 0.85 -21.99 -10.15
CA GLY A 20 1.75 -22.71 -9.24
C GLY A 20 1.20 -22.87 -7.83
N LEU A 21 2.09 -23.21 -6.91
CA LEU A 21 1.77 -23.31 -5.49
C LEU A 21 2.20 -22.02 -4.80
N ALA A 22 1.35 -21.50 -3.92
CA ALA A 22 1.65 -20.41 -3.02
C ALA A 22 1.58 -20.92 -1.58
N GLU A 23 2.53 -20.51 -0.76
CA GLU A 23 2.54 -20.83 0.66
C GLU A 23 1.69 -19.82 1.43
N ILE A 24 0.84 -20.30 2.32
CA ILE A 24 0.00 -19.48 3.20
C ILE A 24 0.07 -20.03 4.63
N TYR A 25 -0.12 -19.15 5.61
CA TYR A 25 -0.09 -19.51 7.02
C TYR A 25 -1.49 -19.83 7.55
N ASP A 26 -1.69 -21.03 8.07
CA ASP A 26 -2.94 -21.46 8.72
C ASP A 26 -2.89 -21.21 10.24
N LYS A 27 -3.52 -20.13 10.68
CA LYS A 27 -3.64 -19.77 12.10
C LYS A 27 -4.25 -20.86 12.98
N THR A 28 -5.07 -21.74 12.40
CA THR A 28 -5.81 -22.73 13.18
C THR A 28 -4.90 -23.88 13.59
N ASN A 29 -4.03 -24.26 12.68
CA ASN A 29 -3.10 -25.39 12.88
C ASN A 29 -1.68 -24.92 13.25
N ASP A 30 -1.41 -23.61 13.19
CA ASP A 30 -0.10 -23.02 13.45
C ASP A 30 1.00 -23.59 12.51
N GLU A 31 0.65 -23.70 11.22
CA GLU A 31 1.54 -24.27 10.20
C GLU A 31 1.37 -23.56 8.85
N TYR A 32 2.41 -23.66 8.02
CA TYR A 32 2.34 -23.24 6.63
C TYR A 32 1.76 -24.36 5.76
N ARG A 33 0.92 -23.99 4.79
CA ARG A 33 0.36 -24.92 3.80
C ARG A 33 0.43 -24.33 2.40
N GLU A 34 0.58 -25.20 1.42
CA GLU A 34 0.55 -24.79 0.02
C GLU A 34 -0.88 -24.81 -0.54
N ILE A 35 -1.19 -23.80 -1.33
CA ILE A 35 -2.44 -23.73 -2.12
C ILE A 35 -2.10 -23.54 -3.60
N TYR A 36 -2.89 -24.17 -4.47
CA TYR A 36 -2.74 -23.94 -5.91
C TYR A 36 -3.39 -22.62 -6.31
N VAL A 37 -2.65 -21.77 -7.00
CA VAL A 37 -3.09 -20.47 -7.49
C VAL A 37 -2.88 -20.36 -9.00
N LYS A 38 -3.72 -19.56 -9.65
CA LYS A 38 -3.58 -19.23 -11.07
C LYS A 38 -2.86 -17.90 -11.24
N SER A 39 -2.19 -17.76 -12.37
CA SER A 39 -1.64 -16.48 -12.83
C SER A 39 -2.70 -15.37 -12.77
N GLY A 40 -2.31 -14.22 -12.22
CA GLY A 40 -3.20 -13.09 -11.96
C GLY A 40 -3.99 -13.19 -10.65
N THR A 41 -3.75 -14.23 -9.84
CA THR A 41 -4.31 -14.28 -8.49
C THR A 41 -3.55 -13.30 -7.60
N MET A 42 -4.29 -12.46 -6.90
CA MET A 42 -3.78 -11.62 -5.82
C MET A 42 -4.23 -12.23 -4.49
N ILE A 43 -3.27 -12.50 -3.61
CA ILE A 43 -3.51 -12.93 -2.24
C ILE A 43 -3.34 -11.70 -1.36
N ILE A 44 -4.30 -11.44 -0.48
CA ILE A 44 -4.27 -10.29 0.45
C ILE A 44 -4.54 -10.80 1.85
N ASP A 45 -3.69 -10.45 2.79
CA ASP A 45 -3.90 -10.79 4.20
C ASP A 45 -5.21 -10.15 4.70
N PRO A 46 -6.14 -10.93 5.30
CA PRO A 46 -7.42 -10.41 5.78
C PRO A 46 -7.28 -9.40 6.92
N ASP A 47 -6.21 -9.48 7.70
CA ASP A 47 -5.95 -8.62 8.86
C ASP A 47 -5.21 -7.31 8.48
N THR A 48 -4.89 -7.10 7.21
CA THR A 48 -4.21 -5.87 6.80
C THR A 48 -5.09 -4.64 7.00
N LEU A 49 -4.57 -3.66 7.75
CA LEU A 49 -5.27 -2.39 8.04
C LEU A 49 -5.38 -1.48 6.81
N HIS A 50 -4.50 -1.65 5.83
CA HIS A 50 -4.36 -0.79 4.66
C HIS A 50 -4.64 -1.51 3.35
N LYS A 51 -5.56 -2.45 3.35
CA LYS A 51 -5.93 -3.34 2.23
C LYS A 51 -5.97 -2.66 0.86
N ARG A 52 -6.51 -1.43 0.78
CA ARG A 52 -6.57 -0.70 -0.49
C ARG A 52 -5.19 -0.32 -1.03
N ASN A 53 -4.27 0.07 -0.14
CA ASN A 53 -2.90 0.40 -0.54
C ASN A 53 -2.19 -0.85 -1.04
N THR A 54 -2.29 -1.95 -0.32
CA THR A 54 -1.75 -3.26 -0.72
C THR A 54 -2.32 -3.70 -2.07
N ILE A 55 -3.64 -3.61 -2.26
CA ILE A 55 -4.26 -3.93 -3.57
C ILE A 55 -3.71 -3.04 -4.69
N ALA A 56 -3.59 -1.73 -4.47
CA ALA A 56 -3.06 -0.82 -5.49
C ALA A 56 -1.59 -1.10 -5.82
N HIS A 57 -0.80 -1.45 -4.82
CA HIS A 57 0.59 -1.88 -4.94
C HIS A 57 0.70 -3.15 -5.81
N GLU A 58 -0.02 -4.21 -5.47
CA GLU A 58 -0.02 -5.47 -6.21
C GLU A 58 -0.57 -5.31 -7.65
N CYS A 59 -1.60 -4.48 -7.84
CA CYS A 59 -2.09 -4.13 -9.16
C CYS A 59 -1.01 -3.43 -10.01
N PHE A 60 -0.16 -2.61 -9.39
CA PHE A 60 0.94 -1.97 -10.09
C PHE A 60 1.98 -3.00 -10.54
N HIS A 61 2.36 -3.94 -9.69
CA HIS A 61 3.23 -5.05 -10.07
C HIS A 61 2.66 -5.84 -11.25
N TRP A 62 1.38 -6.20 -11.20
CA TRP A 62 0.72 -6.89 -12.30
C TRP A 62 0.75 -6.12 -13.62
N THR A 63 0.53 -4.83 -13.59
CA THR A 63 0.42 -4.03 -14.81
C THR A 63 1.76 -3.64 -15.41
N ARG A 64 2.78 -3.41 -14.57
CA ARG A 64 4.08 -2.87 -15.00
C ARG A 64 5.21 -3.90 -14.98
N HIS A 65 5.22 -4.79 -13.99
CA HIS A 65 6.35 -5.66 -13.72
C HIS A 65 6.11 -7.12 -14.14
N ARG A 66 4.87 -7.49 -14.51
CA ARG A 66 4.53 -8.89 -14.82
C ARG A 66 5.45 -9.57 -15.84
N PHE A 67 5.89 -8.84 -16.87
CA PHE A 67 6.74 -9.44 -17.90
C PHE A 67 8.14 -9.75 -17.38
N TYR A 68 8.67 -8.91 -16.50
CA TYR A 68 9.92 -9.19 -15.81
C TYR A 68 9.80 -10.48 -15.00
N TYR A 69 8.77 -10.61 -14.20
CA TYR A 69 8.55 -11.78 -13.37
C TYR A 69 8.26 -13.05 -14.16
N ILE A 70 7.48 -12.97 -15.22
CA ILE A 70 7.24 -14.11 -16.12
C ILE A 70 8.56 -14.52 -16.82
N ALA A 71 9.39 -13.59 -17.24
CA ALA A 71 10.69 -13.89 -17.86
C ALA A 71 11.70 -14.44 -16.83
N ALA A 72 11.67 -13.95 -15.60
CA ALA A 72 12.51 -14.42 -14.50
C ALA A 72 12.03 -15.74 -13.92
N SER A 73 10.74 -16.10 -14.08
CA SER A 73 10.06 -17.24 -13.50
C SER A 73 10.29 -18.59 -14.19
N GLY A 74 11.31 -18.70 -15.01
CA GLY A 74 11.97 -19.98 -15.08
C GLY A 74 12.51 -20.44 -13.70
N LYS A 75 12.28 -19.63 -12.66
CA LYS A 75 12.55 -19.84 -11.23
C LYS A 75 11.34 -19.29 -10.47
N GLU A 76 10.63 -20.16 -9.76
CA GLU A 76 9.54 -19.84 -8.85
C GLU A 76 9.91 -18.66 -7.93
N ARG A 77 9.20 -17.52 -8.06
CA ARG A 77 9.26 -16.43 -7.07
C ARG A 77 7.89 -15.81 -6.91
N CYS A 78 7.39 -15.94 -5.72
CA CYS A 78 6.37 -15.09 -5.15
C CYS A 78 7.05 -13.85 -4.56
N PHE A 79 6.42 -12.68 -4.62
CA PHE A 79 6.98 -11.44 -4.08
C PHE A 79 6.43 -11.15 -2.71
N GLU A 80 7.35 -10.86 -1.83
CA GLU A 80 7.14 -10.49 -0.45
C GLU A 80 7.26 -8.96 -0.35
N ASP A 81 6.23 -8.32 0.18
CA ASP A 81 6.23 -6.89 0.45
C ASP A 81 7.07 -6.62 1.72
N GLU A 82 8.40 -6.73 1.58
CA GLU A 82 9.32 -6.36 2.66
C GLU A 82 9.38 -4.84 2.77
N MET A 83 9.13 -4.33 3.97
CA MET A 83 9.45 -2.94 4.30
C MET A 83 10.97 -2.75 4.20
N VAL A 84 11.42 -2.13 3.12
CA VAL A 84 12.84 -1.85 2.88
C VAL A 84 13.29 -0.81 3.89
N GLU A 85 14.10 -1.22 4.87
CA GLU A 85 14.89 -0.30 5.67
C GLU A 85 15.92 0.41 4.78
N GLU A 86 15.92 1.75 4.86
CA GLU A 86 16.86 2.61 4.13
C GLU A 86 18.30 2.30 4.55
N GLN A 87 19.03 1.52 3.76
CA GLN A 87 20.48 1.60 3.57
C GLN A 87 21.02 0.41 2.75
N LYS A 88 20.90 0.47 1.40
CA LYS A 88 21.74 -0.36 0.52
C LYS A 88 22.48 0.54 -0.48
N ALA A 89 23.78 0.32 -0.63
CA ALA A 89 24.63 1.12 -1.51
C ALA A 89 24.36 0.92 -3.02
N GLU A 90 23.65 -0.15 -3.40
CA GLU A 90 23.22 -0.41 -4.78
C GLU A 90 21.84 -1.10 -4.74
N TRP A 91 20.85 -0.49 -5.41
CA TRP A 91 19.50 -1.03 -5.52
C TRP A 91 19.46 -2.15 -6.56
N SER A 92 18.85 -3.28 -6.20
CA SER A 92 18.52 -4.34 -7.15
C SER A 92 17.38 -3.90 -8.08
N GLU A 93 17.10 -4.68 -9.14
CA GLU A 93 15.94 -4.42 -9.99
C GLU A 93 14.63 -4.59 -9.21
N GLU A 94 14.60 -5.57 -8.30
CA GLU A 94 13.47 -5.79 -7.39
C GLU A 94 13.26 -4.61 -6.44
N ASP A 95 14.32 -4.08 -5.80
CA ASP A 95 14.22 -2.89 -4.93
C ASP A 95 13.62 -1.69 -5.68
N TRP A 96 14.00 -1.50 -6.94
CA TRP A 96 13.44 -0.46 -7.80
C TRP A 96 11.96 -0.67 -8.11
N MET A 97 11.55 -1.91 -8.35
CA MET A 97 10.16 -2.25 -8.63
C MET A 97 9.28 -2.07 -7.39
N GLU A 98 9.76 -2.48 -6.22
CA GLU A 98 9.11 -2.25 -4.93
C GLU A 98 8.96 -0.75 -4.64
N TRP A 99 10.05 0.01 -4.80
CA TRP A 99 10.00 1.46 -4.65
C TRP A 99 8.98 2.11 -5.59
N GLN A 100 8.91 1.67 -6.85
CA GLN A 100 7.93 2.17 -7.80
C GLN A 100 6.50 1.86 -7.35
N ALA A 101 6.21 0.63 -6.93
CA ALA A 101 4.89 0.22 -6.48
C ALA A 101 4.46 0.99 -5.23
N ASN A 102 5.36 1.12 -4.24
CA ASN A 102 5.13 1.89 -3.02
C ASN A 102 4.87 3.38 -3.29
N ASN A 103 5.54 3.97 -4.27
CA ASN A 103 5.33 5.38 -4.64
C ASN A 103 4.06 5.61 -5.47
N ILE A 104 3.68 4.65 -6.31
CA ILE A 104 2.55 4.81 -7.23
C ILE A 104 1.22 4.47 -6.56
N ALA A 105 1.17 3.46 -5.67
CA ALA A 105 -0.06 3.06 -5.01
C ALA A 105 -0.79 4.23 -4.30
N PRO A 106 -0.13 5.07 -3.49
CA PRO A 106 -0.78 6.25 -2.91
C PRO A 106 -1.27 7.27 -3.94
N ARG A 107 -0.56 7.41 -5.08
CA ARG A 107 -0.95 8.34 -6.15
C ARG A 107 -2.18 7.86 -6.91
N ILE A 108 -2.36 6.56 -7.09
CA ILE A 108 -3.57 5.95 -7.63
C ILE A 108 -4.76 6.17 -6.70
N LEU A 109 -4.56 5.96 -5.40
CA LEU A 109 -5.61 6.09 -4.40
C LEU A 109 -5.98 7.54 -4.11
N MET A 110 -5.01 8.46 -4.24
CA MET A 110 -5.14 9.89 -3.96
C MET A 110 -4.69 10.73 -5.17
N PRO A 111 -5.45 10.75 -6.28
CA PRO A 111 -5.12 11.55 -7.46
C PRO A 111 -5.06 13.04 -7.13
N ARG A 112 -4.10 13.74 -7.75
CA ARG A 112 -3.84 15.17 -7.49
C ARG A 112 -5.10 16.04 -7.64
N GLU A 113 -5.88 15.77 -8.68
CA GLU A 113 -7.07 16.54 -9.03
C GLU A 113 -8.15 16.42 -7.95
N THR A 114 -8.35 15.22 -7.42
CA THR A 114 -9.36 14.97 -6.39
C THR A 114 -8.91 15.46 -5.01
N ILE A 115 -7.60 15.40 -4.71
CA ILE A 115 -7.08 15.97 -3.46
C ILE A 115 -7.29 17.47 -3.41
N GLY A 116 -7.07 18.21 -4.49
CA GLY A 116 -7.33 19.66 -4.52
C GLY A 116 -8.76 19.98 -4.08
N GLN A 117 -9.74 19.28 -4.64
CA GLN A 117 -11.15 19.44 -4.26
C GLN A 117 -11.43 19.04 -2.80
N ALA A 118 -10.83 17.94 -2.35
CA ALA A 118 -10.96 17.48 -0.96
C ALA A 118 -10.35 18.48 0.02
N MET A 119 -9.19 19.07 -0.31
CA MET A 119 -8.54 20.09 0.50
C MET A 119 -9.41 21.34 0.67
N ASP A 120 -10.07 21.81 -0.39
CA ASP A 120 -10.98 22.95 -0.31
C ASP A 120 -12.12 22.69 0.69
N ILE A 121 -12.66 21.48 0.71
CA ILE A 121 -13.71 21.06 1.64
C ILE A 121 -13.16 20.97 3.07
N VAL A 122 -12.02 20.33 3.23
CA VAL A 122 -11.41 20.10 4.54
C VAL A 122 -10.97 21.41 5.17
N ILE A 123 -10.32 22.31 4.43
CA ILE A 123 -9.92 23.62 4.94
C ILE A 123 -11.12 24.42 5.42
N LYS A 124 -12.19 24.52 4.61
CA LYS A 124 -13.43 25.21 5.00
C LYS A 124 -14.05 24.65 6.27
N ARG A 125 -14.06 23.31 6.43
CA ARG A 125 -14.55 22.65 7.65
C ARG A 125 -13.64 22.93 8.85
N GLY A 126 -12.32 22.95 8.65
CA GLY A 126 -11.32 23.26 9.68
C GLY A 126 -11.49 24.68 10.20
N ASP A 127 -11.66 25.66 9.31
CA ASP A 127 -11.84 27.08 9.68
C ASP A 127 -13.14 27.32 10.48
N MET A 128 -14.14 26.47 10.31
CA MET A 128 -15.38 26.48 11.09
C MET A 128 -15.30 25.68 12.40
N ASN A 129 -14.21 24.94 12.62
CA ASN A 129 -14.05 24.12 13.81
C ASN A 129 -13.50 24.95 14.99
N PRO A 130 -14.28 25.13 16.08
CA PRO A 130 -13.87 25.98 17.19
C PRO A 130 -12.64 25.46 17.94
N PHE A 131 -12.33 24.18 17.87
CA PHE A 131 -11.15 23.61 18.51
C PHE A 131 -9.85 23.91 17.73
N ILE A 132 -9.95 23.97 16.40
CA ILE A 132 -8.83 24.36 15.52
C ILE A 132 -8.59 25.87 15.63
N SER A 133 -9.66 26.68 15.56
CA SER A 133 -9.56 28.14 15.64
C SER A 133 -9.00 28.63 16.99
N LYS A 134 -9.20 27.87 18.07
CA LYS A 134 -8.65 28.12 19.39
C LYS A 134 -7.24 27.51 19.59
N GLY A 135 -6.67 26.85 18.58
CA GLY A 135 -5.37 26.21 18.68
C GLY A 135 -5.31 24.94 19.58
N LEU A 136 -6.46 24.38 19.92
CA LEU A 136 -6.54 23.16 20.74
C LEU A 136 -6.24 21.90 19.96
N ILE A 137 -6.43 21.92 18.63
CA ILE A 137 -6.08 20.84 17.71
C ILE A 137 -5.18 21.40 16.63
N PRO A 138 -3.99 20.78 16.37
CA PRO A 138 -3.12 21.18 15.27
C PRO A 138 -3.84 21.06 13.92
N LYS A 139 -3.84 22.14 13.12
CA LYS A 139 -4.55 22.20 11.83
C LYS A 139 -4.06 21.12 10.87
N ASP A 140 -2.76 20.95 10.76
CA ASP A 140 -2.16 19.98 9.81
C ASP A 140 -2.49 18.53 10.17
N GLY A 141 -2.36 18.14 11.44
CA GLY A 141 -2.75 16.80 11.91
C GLY A 141 -4.23 16.51 11.68
N TRP A 142 -5.11 17.51 11.86
CA TRP A 142 -6.52 17.37 11.58
C TRP A 142 -6.80 17.22 10.07
N ILE A 143 -6.11 17.99 9.20
CA ILE A 143 -6.21 17.87 7.74
C ILE A 143 -5.80 16.46 7.30
N VAL A 144 -4.64 15.97 7.77
CA VAL A 144 -4.17 14.62 7.47
C VAL A 144 -5.22 13.57 7.84
N GLU A 145 -5.82 13.68 9.03
CA GLU A 145 -6.84 12.75 9.48
C GLU A 145 -8.10 12.76 8.61
N GLN A 146 -8.57 13.95 8.20
CA GLN A 146 -9.73 14.06 7.32
C GLN A 146 -9.45 13.47 5.95
N ILE A 147 -8.31 13.78 5.35
CA ILE A 147 -7.90 13.25 4.04
C ILE A 147 -7.72 11.73 4.11
N ALA A 148 -7.02 11.22 5.13
CA ALA A 148 -6.86 9.79 5.35
C ALA A 148 -8.22 9.06 5.42
N GLY A 149 -9.17 9.62 6.16
CA GLY A 149 -10.53 9.08 6.27
C GLY A 149 -11.31 9.13 4.96
N MET A 150 -11.24 10.23 4.21
CA MET A 150 -11.93 10.39 2.92
C MET A 150 -11.44 9.40 1.87
N TYR A 151 -10.13 9.19 1.79
CA TYR A 151 -9.51 8.29 0.82
C TYR A 151 -9.34 6.85 1.34
N ARG A 152 -9.64 6.61 2.62
CA ARG A 152 -9.46 5.31 3.29
C ARG A 152 -8.04 4.77 3.15
N VAL A 153 -7.06 5.62 3.46
CA VAL A 153 -5.64 5.32 3.49
C VAL A 153 -5.08 5.54 4.89
N SER A 154 -3.83 5.14 5.14
CA SER A 154 -3.17 5.45 6.41
C SER A 154 -2.92 6.95 6.55
N LYS A 155 -2.84 7.45 7.79
CA LYS A 155 -2.45 8.84 8.07
C LYS A 155 -1.07 9.15 7.47
N GLN A 156 -0.12 8.22 7.59
CA GLN A 156 1.21 8.35 7.01
C GLN A 156 1.17 8.49 5.49
N ALA A 157 0.41 7.65 4.79
CA ALA A 157 0.27 7.75 3.34
C ALA A 157 -0.39 9.08 2.91
N ALA A 158 -1.39 9.54 3.65
CA ALA A 158 -2.02 10.84 3.40
C ALA A 158 -1.04 12.00 3.65
N GLU A 159 -0.27 11.97 4.73
CA GLU A 159 0.71 12.98 5.09
C GLU A 159 1.81 13.11 4.02
N ILE A 160 2.44 12.00 3.65
CA ILE A 160 3.45 11.97 2.58
C ILE A 160 2.87 12.54 1.28
N ARG A 161 1.66 12.12 0.93
CA ARG A 161 1.03 12.59 -0.31
C ARG A 161 0.69 14.07 -0.30
N LEU A 162 0.26 14.62 0.84
CA LEU A 162 -0.01 16.05 1.01
C LEU A 162 1.28 16.88 0.98
N GLN A 163 2.38 16.37 1.55
CA GLN A 163 3.71 16.98 1.46
C GLN A 163 4.21 16.98 0.00
N GLU A 164 4.13 15.87 -0.73
CA GLU A 164 4.47 15.82 -2.15
C GLU A 164 3.70 16.84 -3.01
N LEU A 165 2.46 17.12 -2.65
CA LEU A 165 1.60 18.08 -3.36
C LEU A 165 1.77 19.52 -2.87
N GLY A 166 2.59 19.75 -1.83
CA GLY A 166 2.86 21.07 -1.26
C GLY A 166 1.73 21.63 -0.40
N TYR A 167 0.85 20.79 0.13
CA TYR A 167 -0.21 21.20 1.05
C TYR A 167 0.26 21.22 2.51
N LEU A 168 1.31 20.47 2.84
CA LEU A 168 1.98 20.43 4.14
C LEU A 168 3.48 20.69 3.96
N THR A 169 4.11 21.23 5.00
CA THR A 169 5.57 21.50 5.06
C THR A 169 6.29 20.45 5.90
#